data_6c4f148aae9ebb74b1924b49087fa08d
#
_entry.id   6c4f148aae9ebb74b1924b49087fa08d
#
_cell.length_a   1.000
_cell.length_b   1.000
_cell.length_c   1.000
_cell.angle_alpha   90.00
_cell.angle_beta   90.00
_cell.angle_gamma   90.00
#
_symmetry.space_group_name_H-M   'P 1'
#
loop_
_entity.id
_entity.type
_entity.pdbx_description
1 polymer ?
#
loop_
_entity_poly.entity_id
_entity_poly.type
_entity_poly.pdbx_seq_one_letter_code
_entity_poly.pdbx_strand_id
1 'polypeptide(L)'
;MVDLTNKGPLGLNKFNAVEMATKIASGETTSEAIVGDCLERIKVRDPDIGAWKYIDPAYALEQARTLDKIPHKGMLHGVRIGIKDNLDTVDMPTEYGTTIYPGFRPKKDTLTVATLRAAGAVILGKTVTSEFAGPYPGPTLNPHDTNRSPGVSSMGSAAGVADYMVPLANGTQTGGSVIRPAALCGVYGYKGSFKHLDGSGIKHLKPSIDTLGHFARSIDDLELMRCVLTGSKFKTLGSENKIKPRIGICKTDQWHAASLETVKMIDICHTVLTDVGVSITEIDLPAPFTKVMEKAFDDIRLWELFIAHEEEIKHHLHEFSPWLQGVVKHAEQYTDQTYTEALEEAEGARSILRVIFESVDVLITPGALGEAPTNLKGMPVNNFNNLWTLMYVPCVNLPAFTGPNNLPVGLQVVGPQDKDRRTLEMAHWMDQTITEHFGTYPVPLYS
;
A
#
# COMPACT_ATOMS: atom_id res chain seq x y z
N MET A 1 -7.46 11.65 14.10
CA MET A 1 -6.11 11.85 13.51
C MET A 1 -5.65 13.28 13.76
N VAL A 2 -4.35 13.48 13.89
CA VAL A 2 -3.81 14.84 13.85
C VAL A 2 -4.16 15.45 12.50
N ASP A 3 -4.69 16.67 12.52
CA ASP A 3 -4.98 17.40 11.28
C ASP A 3 -3.67 17.86 10.62
N LEU A 4 -3.25 17.14 9.60
CA LEU A 4 -2.03 17.42 8.85
C LEU A 4 -2.19 18.61 7.90
N THR A 5 -3.41 19.10 7.67
CA THR A 5 -3.64 20.27 6.81
C THR A 5 -3.06 21.54 7.42
N ASN A 6 -2.96 21.61 8.75
CA ASN A 6 -2.43 22.76 9.49
C ASN A 6 -0.90 22.72 9.69
N LYS A 7 -0.22 21.66 9.21
CA LYS A 7 1.23 21.47 9.39
C LYS A 7 2.08 21.98 8.21
N GLY A 8 1.70 23.06 7.56
CA GLY A 8 2.45 23.66 6.44
C GLY A 8 1.52 24.04 5.27
N PRO A 9 2.08 24.58 4.18
CA PRO A 9 1.28 25.10 3.07
C PRO A 9 0.41 23.99 2.45
N LEU A 10 -0.85 24.31 2.25
CA LEU A 10 -1.84 23.45 1.63
C LEU A 10 -2.65 24.25 0.62
N GLY A 11 -2.22 24.22 -0.63
CA GLY A 11 -2.87 24.83 -1.77
C GLY A 11 -3.67 23.83 -2.61
N LEU A 12 -3.33 23.74 -3.90
CA LEU A 12 -3.95 22.79 -4.83
C LEU A 12 -3.60 21.32 -4.52
N ASN A 13 -2.53 21.07 -3.77
CA ASN A 13 -2.12 19.74 -3.31
C ASN A 13 -3.13 19.06 -2.35
N LYS A 14 -4.12 19.80 -1.83
CA LYS A 14 -5.24 19.25 -1.03
C LYS A 14 -6.18 18.35 -1.86
N PHE A 15 -6.32 18.63 -3.15
CA PHE A 15 -7.20 17.85 -4.02
C PHE A 15 -6.70 16.41 -4.17
N ASN A 16 -7.62 15.49 -4.35
CA ASN A 16 -7.31 14.11 -4.71
C ASN A 16 -6.95 13.99 -6.21
N ALA A 17 -6.54 12.82 -6.68
CA ALA A 17 -6.05 12.66 -8.05
C ALA A 17 -7.15 12.83 -9.10
N VAL A 18 -8.37 12.33 -8.82
CA VAL A 18 -9.53 12.49 -9.72
C VAL A 18 -9.92 13.96 -9.84
N GLU A 19 -9.96 14.70 -8.72
CA GLU A 19 -10.23 16.14 -8.73
C GLU A 19 -9.17 16.92 -9.50
N MET A 20 -7.89 16.61 -9.29
CA MET A 20 -6.78 17.23 -10.01
C MET A 20 -6.87 17.01 -11.51
N ALA A 21 -7.07 15.73 -11.93
CA ALA A 21 -7.22 15.40 -13.35
C ALA A 21 -8.40 16.16 -13.98
N THR A 22 -9.53 16.27 -13.28
CA THR A 22 -10.72 16.99 -13.72
C THR A 22 -10.45 18.48 -13.87
N LYS A 23 -9.80 19.11 -12.88
CA LYS A 23 -9.47 20.55 -12.90
C LYS A 23 -8.45 20.91 -13.97
N ILE A 24 -7.48 20.05 -14.24
CA ILE A 24 -6.53 20.23 -15.35
C ILE A 24 -7.27 20.09 -16.68
N ALA A 25 -8.10 19.06 -16.84
CA ALA A 25 -8.86 18.83 -18.07
C ALA A 25 -9.85 19.96 -18.41
N SER A 26 -10.45 20.60 -17.39
CA SER A 26 -11.34 21.76 -17.57
C SER A 26 -10.61 23.10 -17.76
N GLY A 27 -9.28 23.13 -17.59
CA GLY A 27 -8.49 24.37 -17.64
C GLY A 27 -8.64 25.27 -16.42
N GLU A 28 -9.24 24.77 -15.31
CA GLU A 28 -9.36 25.50 -14.05
C GLU A 28 -7.99 25.69 -13.37
N THR A 29 -7.05 24.78 -13.62
CA THR A 29 -5.67 24.86 -13.14
C THR A 29 -4.72 24.21 -14.13
N THR A 30 -3.41 24.30 -13.85
CA THR A 30 -2.34 23.71 -14.65
C THR A 30 -1.61 22.63 -13.85
N SER A 31 -0.96 21.71 -14.56
CA SER A 31 -0.06 20.73 -13.94
C SER A 31 1.08 21.44 -13.19
N GLU A 32 1.67 22.50 -13.79
CA GLU A 32 2.74 23.29 -13.17
C GLU A 32 2.32 23.87 -11.82
N ALA A 33 1.13 24.49 -11.75
CA ALA A 33 0.63 25.09 -10.50
C ALA A 33 0.51 24.06 -9.37
N ILE A 34 -0.06 22.90 -9.70
CA ILE A 34 -0.26 21.86 -8.70
C ILE A 34 1.07 21.19 -8.30
N VAL A 35 2.02 20.97 -9.23
CA VAL A 35 3.37 20.46 -8.92
C VAL A 35 4.09 21.44 -8.00
N GLY A 36 3.96 22.76 -8.25
CA GLY A 36 4.53 23.80 -7.40
C GLY A 36 4.05 23.68 -5.94
N ASP A 37 2.75 23.57 -5.72
CA ASP A 37 2.19 23.43 -4.37
C ASP A 37 2.65 22.14 -3.67
N CYS A 38 2.80 21.04 -4.40
CA CYS A 38 3.36 19.79 -3.85
C CYS A 38 4.83 19.98 -3.42
N LEU A 39 5.63 20.62 -4.25
CA LEU A 39 7.05 20.87 -3.95
C LEU A 39 7.23 21.81 -2.76
N GLU A 40 6.40 22.82 -2.61
CA GLU A 40 6.42 23.68 -1.42
C GLU A 40 6.03 22.89 -0.15
N ARG A 41 5.03 22.01 -0.23
CA ARG A 41 4.68 21.11 0.88
C ARG A 41 5.85 20.22 1.26
N ILE A 42 6.48 19.57 0.29
CA ILE A 42 7.64 18.70 0.48
C ILE A 42 8.79 19.46 1.12
N LYS A 43 9.13 20.65 0.62
CA LYS A 43 10.20 21.49 1.15
C LYS A 43 10.04 21.81 2.64
N VAL A 44 8.79 22.02 3.08
CA VAL A 44 8.48 22.34 4.48
C VAL A 44 8.42 21.09 5.35
N ARG A 45 7.88 19.99 4.84
CA ARG A 45 7.51 18.83 5.66
C ARG A 45 8.48 17.67 5.60
N ASP A 46 9.13 17.46 4.44
CA ASP A 46 9.99 16.29 4.26
C ASP A 46 11.26 16.28 5.13
N PRO A 47 11.86 17.43 5.54
CA PRO A 47 12.93 17.44 6.51
C PRO A 47 12.58 16.74 7.85
N ASP A 48 11.32 16.77 8.26
CA ASP A 48 10.84 16.13 9.49
C ASP A 48 10.36 14.69 9.26
N ILE A 49 9.86 14.38 8.05
CA ILE A 49 9.19 13.11 7.73
C ILE A 49 10.13 12.12 7.03
N GLY A 50 10.97 12.60 6.11
CA GLY A 50 11.88 11.75 5.33
C GLY A 50 11.13 10.77 4.41
N ALA A 51 10.09 11.24 3.73
CA ALA A 51 9.29 10.41 2.80
C ALA A 51 9.97 10.21 1.45
N TRP A 52 10.83 11.15 1.05
CA TRP A 52 11.44 11.17 -0.27
C TRP A 52 12.92 10.78 -0.24
N LYS A 53 13.28 9.81 -1.08
CA LYS A 53 14.66 9.41 -1.32
C LYS A 53 15.34 10.30 -2.36
N TYR A 54 14.58 10.71 -3.38
CA TYR A 54 15.06 11.59 -4.43
C TYR A 54 13.94 12.46 -4.97
N ILE A 55 14.21 13.75 -5.10
CA ILE A 55 13.38 14.74 -5.81
C ILE A 55 14.30 15.69 -6.57
N ASP A 56 13.91 16.00 -7.81
CA ASP A 56 14.45 17.10 -8.60
C ASP A 56 13.31 18.08 -8.90
N PRO A 57 13.19 19.19 -8.14
CA PRO A 57 12.10 20.16 -8.33
C PRO A 57 12.09 20.80 -9.72
N ALA A 58 13.26 21.07 -10.29
CA ALA A 58 13.36 21.68 -11.61
C ALA A 58 12.84 20.73 -12.69
N TYR A 59 13.25 19.48 -12.63
CA TYR A 59 12.80 18.44 -13.56
C TYR A 59 11.30 18.13 -13.40
N ALA A 60 10.77 18.09 -12.19
CA ALA A 60 9.34 17.90 -11.96
C ALA A 60 8.49 19.01 -12.57
N LEU A 61 8.92 20.27 -12.43
CA LEU A 61 8.27 21.42 -13.06
C LEU A 61 8.40 21.40 -14.59
N GLU A 62 9.53 20.95 -15.13
CA GLU A 62 9.72 20.81 -16.58
C GLU A 62 8.76 19.77 -17.18
N GLN A 63 8.59 18.61 -16.53
CA GLN A 63 7.59 17.60 -16.92
C GLN A 63 6.18 18.22 -16.94
N ALA A 64 5.81 18.94 -15.89
CA ALA A 64 4.49 19.58 -15.76
C ALA A 64 4.25 20.61 -16.86
N ARG A 65 5.20 21.54 -17.08
CA ARG A 65 5.13 22.55 -18.16
C ARG A 65 5.02 21.94 -19.55
N THR A 66 5.67 20.79 -19.76
CA THR A 66 5.61 20.07 -21.03
C THR A 66 4.21 19.50 -21.25
N LEU A 67 3.60 18.95 -20.21
CA LEU A 67 2.23 18.43 -20.27
C LEU A 67 1.21 19.56 -20.49
N ASP A 68 1.36 20.71 -19.82
CA ASP A 68 0.46 21.85 -19.99
C ASP A 68 0.43 22.42 -21.43
N LYS A 69 1.46 22.11 -22.26
CA LYS A 69 1.57 22.59 -23.65
C LYS A 69 1.05 21.62 -24.71
N ILE A 70 0.71 20.39 -24.32
CA ILE A 70 0.26 19.35 -25.26
C ILE A 70 -1.20 18.98 -25.02
N PRO A 71 -1.90 18.41 -26.02
CA PRO A 71 -3.24 17.87 -25.82
C PRO A 71 -3.28 16.84 -24.70
N HIS A 72 -4.44 16.75 -24.05
CA HIS A 72 -4.66 15.84 -22.94
C HIS A 72 -4.28 14.40 -23.30
N LYS A 73 -3.34 13.80 -22.56
CA LYS A 73 -2.67 12.55 -22.95
C LYS A 73 -3.36 11.29 -22.42
N GLY A 74 -4.03 11.38 -21.27
CA GLY A 74 -4.68 10.25 -20.63
C GLY A 74 -5.25 10.59 -19.26
N MET A 75 -5.76 9.59 -18.57
CA MET A 75 -6.49 9.76 -17.28
C MET A 75 -5.65 10.36 -16.14
N LEU A 76 -4.33 10.32 -16.22
CA LEU A 76 -3.42 10.91 -15.23
C LEU A 76 -2.68 12.14 -15.76
N HIS A 77 -3.17 12.75 -16.86
CA HIS A 77 -2.51 13.91 -17.46
C HIS A 77 -2.30 15.04 -16.43
N GLY A 78 -1.02 15.32 -16.14
CA GLY A 78 -0.62 16.34 -15.17
C GLY A 78 -0.74 15.93 -13.70
N VAL A 79 -1.23 14.74 -13.38
CA VAL A 79 -1.32 14.22 -12.02
C VAL A 79 0.06 13.71 -11.56
N ARG A 80 0.45 14.02 -10.32
CA ARG A 80 1.75 13.64 -9.74
C ARG A 80 1.67 12.29 -9.04
N ILE A 81 2.76 11.52 -9.18
CA ILE A 81 2.89 10.21 -8.57
C ILE A 81 4.27 10.07 -7.94
N GLY A 82 4.30 9.58 -6.68
CA GLY A 82 5.52 9.15 -6.01
C GLY A 82 5.85 7.70 -6.37
N ILE A 83 7.08 7.43 -6.75
CA ILE A 83 7.54 6.10 -7.14
C ILE A 83 8.40 5.50 -6.02
N LYS A 84 7.97 4.38 -5.44
CA LYS A 84 8.76 3.66 -4.43
C LYS A 84 10.14 3.31 -4.98
N ASP A 85 11.18 3.50 -4.16
CA ASP A 85 12.58 3.36 -4.58
C ASP A 85 13.06 1.90 -4.78
N ASN A 86 12.14 1.00 -5.09
CA ASN A 86 12.42 -0.32 -5.63
C ASN A 86 11.83 -0.55 -7.04
N LEU A 87 11.23 0.48 -7.64
CA LEU A 87 10.83 0.50 -9.04
C LEU A 87 11.80 1.36 -9.84
N ASP A 88 12.36 0.78 -10.89
CA ASP A 88 13.32 1.46 -11.77
C ASP A 88 12.68 2.62 -12.53
N THR A 89 13.43 3.73 -12.59
CA THR A 89 13.10 4.93 -13.37
C THR A 89 14.32 5.34 -14.19
N VAL A 90 14.17 5.52 -15.50
CA VAL A 90 15.30 5.79 -16.40
C VAL A 90 15.97 7.15 -16.13
N ASP A 91 15.24 8.10 -15.59
CA ASP A 91 15.63 9.49 -15.40
C ASP A 91 16.01 9.84 -13.95
N MET A 92 15.80 8.94 -12.99
CA MET A 92 16.11 9.16 -11.58
C MET A 92 16.92 8.00 -11.01
N PRO A 93 17.72 8.20 -9.96
CA PRO A 93 18.37 7.10 -9.28
C PRO A 93 17.36 6.15 -8.64
N THR A 94 17.70 4.85 -8.57
CA THR A 94 16.98 3.82 -7.83
C THR A 94 17.98 3.05 -6.97
N GLU A 95 17.88 3.20 -5.65
CA GLU A 95 18.90 2.67 -4.72
C GLU A 95 18.39 1.49 -3.87
N TYR A 96 17.14 1.06 -4.07
CA TYR A 96 16.52 -0.11 -3.42
C TYR A 96 16.55 -0.09 -1.89
N GLY A 97 16.69 1.10 -1.28
CA GLY A 97 16.78 1.27 0.18
C GLY A 97 18.10 0.77 0.80
N THR A 98 19.13 0.54 0.00
CA THR A 98 20.43 0.02 0.43
C THR A 98 21.58 0.95 0.09
N THR A 99 22.73 0.77 0.76
CA THR A 99 23.99 1.49 0.47
C THR A 99 24.80 0.88 -0.67
N ILE A 100 24.40 -0.30 -1.16
CA ILE A 100 25.10 -1.03 -2.23
C ILE A 100 24.96 -0.34 -3.60
N TYR A 101 23.85 0.39 -3.81
CA TYR A 101 23.53 1.02 -5.09
C TYR A 101 23.51 2.55 -5.04
N PRO A 102 24.54 3.23 -4.50
CA PRO A 102 24.52 4.67 -4.36
C PRO A 102 24.48 5.36 -5.74
N GLY A 103 23.43 6.14 -5.99
CA GLY A 103 23.25 6.87 -7.25
C GLY A 103 23.04 6.00 -8.49
N PHE A 104 22.71 4.72 -8.34
CA PHE A 104 22.45 3.83 -9.46
C PHE A 104 21.31 4.34 -10.33
N ARG A 105 21.54 4.47 -11.63
CA ARG A 105 20.54 4.89 -12.62
C ARG A 105 20.17 3.73 -13.54
N PRO A 106 18.93 3.24 -13.48
CA PRO A 106 18.44 2.21 -14.37
C PRO A 106 18.48 2.63 -15.84
N LYS A 107 18.60 1.67 -16.76
CA LYS A 107 18.61 1.93 -18.21
C LYS A 107 17.20 2.09 -18.81
N LYS A 108 16.15 1.72 -18.07
CA LYS A 108 14.75 1.78 -18.50
C LYS A 108 13.82 1.87 -17.30
N ASP A 109 12.64 2.41 -17.53
CA ASP A 109 11.54 2.35 -16.57
C ASP A 109 11.05 0.91 -16.38
N THR A 110 10.53 0.58 -15.19
CA THR A 110 9.63 -0.57 -15.03
C THR A 110 8.38 -0.38 -15.88
N LEU A 111 7.69 -1.47 -16.22
CA LEU A 111 6.43 -1.39 -16.98
C LEU A 111 5.41 -0.48 -16.27
N THR A 112 5.31 -0.59 -14.95
CA THR A 112 4.45 0.30 -14.14
C THR A 112 4.76 1.78 -14.38
N VAL A 113 6.02 2.20 -14.29
CA VAL A 113 6.43 3.61 -14.48
C VAL A 113 6.19 4.05 -15.92
N ALA A 114 6.54 3.23 -16.89
CA ALA A 114 6.30 3.51 -18.31
C ALA A 114 4.80 3.72 -18.61
N THR A 115 3.93 2.88 -18.04
CA THR A 115 2.47 2.98 -18.18
C THR A 115 1.93 4.28 -17.57
N LEU A 116 2.41 4.66 -16.38
CA LEU A 116 2.02 5.91 -15.73
C LEU A 116 2.42 7.13 -16.56
N ARG A 117 3.65 7.15 -17.11
CA ARG A 117 4.09 8.22 -18.02
C ARG A 117 3.27 8.26 -19.31
N ALA A 118 2.95 7.10 -19.88
CA ALA A 118 2.10 7.01 -21.05
C ALA A 118 0.70 7.58 -20.82
N ALA A 119 0.17 7.45 -19.61
CA ALA A 119 -1.10 8.05 -19.18
C ALA A 119 -1.00 9.56 -18.86
N GLY A 120 0.19 10.17 -18.97
CA GLY A 120 0.41 11.59 -18.72
C GLY A 120 0.75 11.96 -17.29
N ALA A 121 1.11 11.00 -16.45
CA ALA A 121 1.52 11.30 -15.08
C ALA A 121 2.86 12.05 -15.03
N VAL A 122 2.99 12.96 -14.06
CA VAL A 122 4.26 13.56 -13.65
C VAL A 122 4.89 12.65 -12.59
N ILE A 123 6.05 12.07 -12.88
CA ILE A 123 6.80 11.34 -11.86
C ILE A 123 7.53 12.35 -11.00
N LEU A 124 7.02 12.55 -9.77
CA LEU A 124 7.49 13.61 -8.89
C LEU A 124 8.86 13.30 -8.29
N GLY A 125 9.10 12.04 -7.95
CA GLY A 125 10.36 11.59 -7.33
C GLY A 125 10.28 10.16 -6.84
N LYS A 126 11.32 9.75 -6.11
CA LYS A 126 11.45 8.41 -5.50
C LYS A 126 11.12 8.48 -4.02
N THR A 127 10.14 7.68 -3.59
CA THR A 127 9.77 7.58 -2.17
C THR A 127 10.60 6.52 -1.46
N VAL A 128 10.94 6.78 -0.19
CA VAL A 128 11.78 5.88 0.61
C VAL A 128 11.18 4.49 0.71
N THR A 129 12.03 3.48 0.52
CA THR A 129 11.77 2.08 0.84
C THR A 129 12.75 1.59 1.91
N SER A 130 12.42 0.52 2.62
CA SER A 130 13.40 -0.22 3.42
C SER A 130 14.35 -1.02 2.52
N GLU A 131 15.46 -1.48 3.09
CA GLU A 131 16.47 -2.28 2.40
C GLU A 131 15.82 -3.45 1.65
N PHE A 132 15.94 -3.46 0.31
CA PHE A 132 15.34 -4.45 -0.60
C PHE A 132 13.85 -4.75 -0.32
N ALA A 133 13.11 -3.74 0.11
CA ALA A 133 11.72 -3.86 0.55
C ALA A 133 11.51 -4.90 1.69
N GLY A 134 12.55 -5.20 2.46
CA GLY A 134 12.52 -6.08 3.63
C GLY A 134 11.85 -5.42 4.85
N PRO A 135 11.71 -6.14 5.98
CA PRO A 135 11.09 -5.62 7.19
C PRO A 135 12.01 -4.71 8.03
N TYR A 136 13.26 -4.51 7.62
CA TYR A 136 14.18 -3.63 8.34
C TYR A 136 13.74 -2.16 8.19
N PRO A 137 13.63 -1.39 9.29
CA PRO A 137 13.10 -0.03 9.24
C PRO A 137 14.02 0.92 8.47
N GLY A 138 13.41 1.89 7.80
CA GLY A 138 14.11 3.00 7.14
C GLY A 138 13.98 4.32 7.91
N PRO A 139 14.43 5.43 7.32
CA PRO A 139 14.49 6.72 7.98
C PRO A 139 13.16 7.46 8.10
N THR A 140 12.13 7.05 7.35
CA THR A 140 10.84 7.76 7.31
C THR A 140 10.10 7.66 8.65
N LEU A 141 9.55 8.77 9.09
CA LEU A 141 8.75 8.89 10.32
C LEU A 141 7.26 9.04 9.99
N ASN A 142 6.40 8.72 10.96
CA ASN A 142 4.96 8.85 10.77
C ASN A 142 4.53 10.33 10.77
N PRO A 143 3.82 10.82 9.76
CA PRO A 143 3.44 12.24 9.68
C PRO A 143 2.49 12.72 10.79
N HIS A 144 1.75 11.81 11.42
CA HIS A 144 0.89 12.13 12.56
C HIS A 144 1.68 12.31 13.86
N ASP A 145 2.73 11.49 14.07
CA ASP A 145 3.63 11.56 15.23
C ASP A 145 5.02 11.03 14.82
N THR A 146 6.00 11.92 14.74
CA THR A 146 7.37 11.59 14.32
C THR A 146 8.14 10.69 15.29
N ASN A 147 7.58 10.38 16.47
CA ASN A 147 8.14 9.37 17.36
C ASN A 147 7.62 7.96 17.04
N ARG A 148 6.83 7.79 15.98
CA ARG A 148 6.18 6.54 15.63
C ARG A 148 6.52 6.08 14.22
N SER A 149 6.44 4.77 14.02
CA SER A 149 6.72 4.16 12.72
C SER A 149 5.58 4.43 11.72
N PRO A 150 5.88 4.76 10.46
CA PRO A 150 4.88 4.79 9.38
C PRO A 150 4.58 3.40 8.81
N GLY A 151 5.18 2.33 9.34
CA GLY A 151 5.18 0.99 8.78
C GLY A 151 6.38 0.75 7.86
N VAL A 152 6.48 -0.46 7.30
CA VAL A 152 7.49 -0.92 6.31
C VAL A 152 6.78 -1.75 5.24
N SER A 153 7.31 -1.87 4.02
CA SER A 153 8.49 -1.24 3.42
C SER A 153 8.16 -0.01 2.57
N SER A 154 6.89 0.22 2.16
CA SER A 154 6.48 1.38 1.36
C SER A 154 6.21 2.61 2.23
N MET A 155 7.13 2.85 3.18
CA MET A 155 6.98 3.88 4.22
C MET A 155 6.90 5.29 3.66
N GLY A 156 7.78 5.66 2.74
CA GLY A 156 7.80 6.98 2.12
C GLY A 156 6.56 7.23 1.26
N SER A 157 6.06 6.20 0.58
CA SER A 157 4.84 6.30 -0.23
C SER A 157 3.61 6.61 0.63
N ALA A 158 3.40 5.86 1.71
CA ALA A 158 2.28 6.08 2.62
C ALA A 158 2.39 7.43 3.34
N ALA A 159 3.57 7.77 3.87
CA ALA A 159 3.79 9.03 4.57
C ALA A 159 3.64 10.26 3.64
N GLY A 160 4.16 10.20 2.42
CA GLY A 160 4.04 11.29 1.43
C GLY A 160 2.59 11.55 1.00
N VAL A 161 1.78 10.49 0.85
CA VAL A 161 0.34 10.64 0.56
C VAL A 161 -0.42 11.19 1.77
N ALA A 162 -0.13 10.68 2.98
CA ALA A 162 -0.75 11.14 4.22
C ALA A 162 -0.46 12.62 4.51
N ASP A 163 0.76 13.08 4.25
CA ASP A 163 1.17 14.48 4.48
C ASP A 163 0.87 15.41 3.28
N TYR A 164 0.00 15.03 2.36
CA TYR A 164 -0.38 15.85 1.20
C TYR A 164 0.79 16.25 0.28
N MET A 165 1.93 15.56 0.35
CA MET A 165 3.06 15.82 -0.53
C MET A 165 2.78 15.34 -1.97
N VAL A 166 1.94 14.31 -2.11
CA VAL A 166 1.55 13.73 -3.40
C VAL A 166 0.15 13.09 -3.26
N PRO A 167 -0.70 13.14 -4.31
CA PRO A 167 -2.03 12.50 -4.23
C PRO A 167 -1.99 10.99 -4.36
N LEU A 168 -1.04 10.46 -5.13
CA LEU A 168 -0.87 9.05 -5.43
C LEU A 168 0.59 8.63 -5.25
N ALA A 169 0.81 7.45 -4.72
CA ALA A 169 2.11 6.80 -4.72
C ALA A 169 1.95 5.30 -4.91
N ASN A 170 2.91 4.65 -5.59
CA ASN A 170 2.90 3.20 -5.66
C ASN A 170 3.68 2.56 -4.50
N GLY A 171 3.44 1.26 -4.33
CA GLY A 171 4.13 0.41 -3.37
C GLY A 171 4.21 -1.02 -3.84
N THR A 172 4.92 -1.84 -3.09
CA THR A 172 5.00 -3.29 -3.28
C THR A 172 4.74 -4.01 -1.96
N GLN A 173 4.16 -5.19 -2.00
CA GLN A 173 3.87 -5.98 -0.82
C GLN A 173 4.27 -7.44 -1.02
N THR A 174 5.14 -7.93 -0.13
CA THR A 174 5.44 -9.34 0.09
C THR A 174 4.64 -9.86 1.30
N GLY A 175 4.70 -9.14 2.40
CA GLY A 175 3.92 -9.39 3.61
C GLY A 175 2.79 -8.37 3.76
N GLY A 176 3.06 -7.26 4.47
CA GLY A 176 2.10 -6.20 4.74
C GLY A 176 2.49 -4.82 4.19
N SER A 177 3.42 -4.74 3.24
CA SER A 177 4.14 -3.50 2.91
C SER A 177 3.34 -2.44 2.13
N VAL A 178 2.06 -2.65 1.84
CA VAL A 178 1.10 -1.66 1.34
C VAL A 178 0.02 -1.41 2.39
N ILE A 179 -0.67 -2.46 2.81
CA ILE A 179 -1.83 -2.34 3.70
C ILE A 179 -1.44 -1.80 5.08
N ARG A 180 -0.35 -2.32 5.67
CA ARG A 180 0.10 -1.89 6.99
C ARG A 180 0.55 -0.43 7.04
N PRO A 181 1.45 0.08 6.16
CA PRO A 181 1.75 1.51 6.15
C PRO A 181 0.53 2.38 5.80
N ALA A 182 -0.40 1.92 4.97
CA ALA A 182 -1.65 2.63 4.75
C ALA A 182 -2.48 2.76 6.04
N ALA A 183 -2.62 1.67 6.80
CA ALA A 183 -3.33 1.67 8.09
C ALA A 183 -2.67 2.60 9.11
N LEU A 184 -1.34 2.55 9.24
CA LEU A 184 -0.58 3.33 10.22
C LEU A 184 -0.44 4.81 9.87
N CYS A 185 -0.47 5.17 8.59
CA CYS A 185 -0.43 6.55 8.12
C CYS A 185 -1.82 7.15 7.85
N GLY A 186 -2.90 6.38 8.00
CA GLY A 186 -4.27 6.88 7.83
C GLY A 186 -4.61 7.26 6.38
N VAL A 187 -4.21 6.43 5.42
CA VAL A 187 -4.52 6.60 4.00
C VAL A 187 -5.19 5.35 3.42
N TYR A 188 -5.87 5.52 2.30
CA TYR A 188 -6.34 4.38 1.54
C TYR A 188 -5.16 3.66 0.89
N GLY A 189 -5.14 2.34 1.01
CA GLY A 189 -4.14 1.49 0.39
C GLY A 189 -4.79 0.34 -0.37
N TYR A 190 -4.31 0.05 -1.56
CA TYR A 190 -4.79 -1.09 -2.34
C TYR A 190 -3.61 -1.98 -2.74
N LYS A 191 -3.73 -3.26 -2.41
CA LYS A 191 -2.90 -4.35 -2.91
C LYS A 191 -3.72 -5.19 -3.88
N GLY A 192 -3.32 -5.25 -5.14
CA GLY A 192 -4.02 -6.04 -6.16
C GLY A 192 -4.06 -7.55 -5.87
N SER A 193 -4.88 -8.26 -6.57
CA SER A 193 -4.72 -9.71 -6.75
C SER A 193 -3.32 -10.00 -7.29
N PHE A 194 -2.77 -11.17 -6.97
CA PHE A 194 -1.47 -11.58 -7.47
C PHE A 194 -1.43 -11.52 -9.01
N LYS A 195 -0.42 -10.83 -9.57
CA LYS A 195 -0.26 -10.57 -11.02
C LYS A 195 -1.37 -9.74 -11.68
N HIS A 196 -2.34 -9.18 -10.95
CA HIS A 196 -3.33 -8.27 -11.51
C HIS A 196 -2.68 -6.97 -12.03
N LEU A 197 -1.70 -6.46 -11.31
CA LEU A 197 -0.83 -5.37 -11.72
C LEU A 197 0.52 -5.95 -12.13
N ASP A 198 0.99 -5.60 -13.32
CA ASP A 198 2.22 -6.17 -13.87
C ASP A 198 3.47 -5.58 -13.17
N GLY A 199 4.22 -6.43 -12.50
CA GLY A 199 5.48 -6.12 -11.80
C GLY A 199 6.73 -6.24 -12.66
N SER A 200 6.60 -6.38 -13.98
CA SER A 200 7.75 -6.59 -14.88
C SER A 200 8.77 -5.46 -14.79
N GLY A 201 10.02 -5.85 -14.62
CA GLY A 201 11.15 -4.93 -14.51
C GLY A 201 11.44 -4.45 -13.10
N ILE A 202 10.70 -4.87 -12.07
CA ILE A 202 11.06 -4.61 -10.68
C ILE A 202 12.22 -5.53 -10.32
N LYS A 203 13.35 -4.94 -9.89
CA LYS A 203 14.51 -5.70 -9.43
C LYS A 203 14.18 -6.39 -8.10
N HIS A 204 14.73 -7.60 -7.92
CA HIS A 204 14.57 -8.41 -6.71
C HIS A 204 13.09 -8.75 -6.36
N LEU A 205 12.23 -8.81 -7.40
CA LEU A 205 10.85 -9.27 -7.24
C LEU A 205 10.85 -10.74 -6.85
N LYS A 206 10.11 -11.09 -5.82
CA LYS A 206 9.83 -12.48 -5.45
C LYS A 206 8.68 -12.98 -6.32
N PRO A 207 8.95 -13.86 -7.31
CA PRO A 207 8.02 -14.12 -8.40
C PRO A 207 6.72 -14.81 -7.98
N SER A 208 6.73 -15.52 -6.83
CA SER A 208 5.56 -16.26 -6.35
C SER A 208 4.71 -15.50 -5.33
N ILE A 209 5.14 -14.31 -4.89
CA ILE A 209 4.44 -13.66 -3.77
C ILE A 209 4.34 -12.13 -3.90
N ASP A 210 5.36 -11.45 -4.46
CA ASP A 210 5.36 -10.00 -4.50
C ASP A 210 4.22 -9.45 -5.36
N THR A 211 3.54 -8.46 -4.82
CA THR A 211 2.37 -7.83 -5.45
C THR A 211 2.54 -6.31 -5.45
N LEU A 212 2.21 -5.69 -6.56
CA LEU A 212 2.09 -4.24 -6.65
C LEU A 212 0.84 -3.73 -5.92
N GLY A 213 0.96 -2.51 -5.43
CA GLY A 213 -0.15 -1.77 -4.86
C GLY A 213 0.10 -0.28 -4.91
N HIS A 214 -0.83 0.49 -4.38
CA HIS A 214 -0.71 1.93 -4.34
C HIS A 214 -1.49 2.55 -3.18
N PHE A 215 -1.22 3.82 -2.94
CA PHE A 215 -1.75 4.64 -1.86
C PHE A 215 -2.43 5.87 -2.45
N ALA A 216 -3.52 6.28 -1.83
CA ALA A 216 -4.29 7.45 -2.22
C ALA A 216 -5.02 8.09 -1.02
N ARG A 217 -5.64 9.25 -1.25
CA ARG A 217 -6.54 9.88 -0.27
C ARG A 217 -8.03 9.63 -0.53
N SER A 218 -8.36 8.86 -1.59
CA SER A 218 -9.72 8.36 -1.83
C SER A 218 -9.69 6.98 -2.48
N ILE A 219 -10.80 6.24 -2.39
CA ILE A 219 -10.91 4.93 -3.05
C ILE A 219 -11.07 5.09 -4.56
N ASP A 220 -11.70 6.16 -5.03
CA ASP A 220 -11.79 6.48 -6.46
C ASP A 220 -10.40 6.73 -7.08
N ASP A 221 -9.47 7.32 -6.33
CA ASP A 221 -8.08 7.48 -6.77
C ASP A 221 -7.36 6.13 -6.89
N LEU A 222 -7.64 5.18 -5.97
CA LEU A 222 -7.13 3.82 -6.07
C LEU A 222 -7.65 3.15 -7.35
N GLU A 223 -8.94 3.29 -7.65
CA GLU A 223 -9.55 2.75 -8.87
C GLU A 223 -9.01 3.43 -10.13
N LEU A 224 -8.81 4.75 -10.10
CA LEU A 224 -8.21 5.49 -11.21
C LEU A 224 -6.82 4.93 -11.56
N MET A 225 -5.96 4.76 -10.56
CA MET A 225 -4.62 4.22 -10.77
C MET A 225 -4.65 2.75 -11.22
N ARG A 226 -5.54 1.92 -10.64
CA ARG A 226 -5.76 0.55 -11.09
C ARG A 226 -6.17 0.51 -12.55
N CYS A 227 -7.12 1.34 -12.97
CA CYS A 227 -7.59 1.40 -14.36
C CYS A 227 -6.47 1.76 -15.34
N VAL A 228 -5.62 2.73 -14.96
CA VAL A 228 -4.45 3.09 -15.79
C VAL A 228 -3.50 1.91 -15.93
N LEU A 229 -3.15 1.25 -14.83
CA LEU A 229 -2.17 0.16 -14.83
C LEU A 229 -2.68 -1.12 -15.52
N THR A 230 -4.00 -1.31 -15.59
CA THR A 230 -4.61 -2.47 -16.26
C THR A 230 -5.15 -2.17 -17.66
N GLY A 231 -5.07 -0.92 -18.12
CA GLY A 231 -5.67 -0.50 -19.39
C GLY A 231 -7.21 -0.47 -19.38
N SER A 232 -7.84 -0.53 -18.20
CA SER A 232 -9.29 -0.51 -18.04
C SER A 232 -9.86 0.91 -18.13
N LYS A 233 -11.14 1.04 -18.49
CA LYS A 233 -11.82 2.34 -18.46
C LYS A 233 -12.17 2.72 -17.02
N PHE A 234 -11.79 3.92 -16.61
CA PHE A 234 -12.16 4.46 -15.31
C PHE A 234 -13.66 4.81 -15.29
N LYS A 235 -14.31 4.41 -14.19
CA LYS A 235 -15.63 4.85 -13.77
C LYS A 235 -15.59 5.00 -12.24
N THR A 236 -16.14 6.07 -11.72
CA THR A 236 -16.28 6.26 -10.27
C THR A 236 -16.99 5.08 -9.63
N LEU A 237 -16.60 4.78 -8.41
CA LEU A 237 -17.18 3.69 -7.64
C LEU A 237 -18.57 4.12 -7.12
N GLY A 238 -19.44 3.17 -6.80
CA GLY A 238 -20.78 3.45 -6.27
C GLY A 238 -21.85 3.84 -7.28
N SER A 239 -21.52 4.11 -8.54
CA SER A 239 -22.48 4.54 -9.56
C SER A 239 -23.44 3.44 -10.04
N GLU A 240 -23.12 2.18 -9.84
CA GLU A 240 -23.84 1.05 -10.45
C GLU A 240 -24.45 0.03 -9.45
N ASN A 241 -24.11 0.06 -8.15
CA ASN A 241 -24.51 -1.02 -7.22
C ASN A 241 -25.05 -0.53 -5.87
N LYS A 242 -26.32 -0.80 -5.64
CA LYS A 242 -27.01 -0.66 -4.34
C LYS A 242 -27.10 -1.99 -3.56
N ILE A 243 -26.37 -3.03 -3.98
CA ILE A 243 -26.46 -4.34 -3.34
C ILE A 243 -25.56 -4.34 -2.10
N LYS A 244 -26.18 -4.61 -0.95
CA LYS A 244 -25.43 -4.80 0.32
C LYS A 244 -24.59 -6.07 0.22
N PRO A 245 -23.30 -6.02 0.55
CA PRO A 245 -22.42 -7.19 0.50
C PRO A 245 -22.76 -8.19 1.62
N ARG A 246 -22.49 -9.47 1.38
CA ARG A 246 -22.36 -10.47 2.45
C ARG A 246 -20.95 -10.35 2.99
N ILE A 247 -20.79 -10.07 4.27
CA ILE A 247 -19.50 -9.78 4.88
C ILE A 247 -19.09 -10.89 5.84
N GLY A 248 -17.86 -11.39 5.68
CA GLY A 248 -17.22 -12.25 6.65
C GLY A 248 -16.31 -11.46 7.58
N ILE A 249 -16.41 -11.66 8.90
CA ILE A 249 -15.41 -11.15 9.86
C ILE A 249 -14.39 -12.26 10.08
N CYS A 250 -13.12 -11.98 9.74
CA CYS A 250 -12.03 -12.94 9.86
C CYS A 250 -10.96 -12.40 10.82
N LYS A 251 -10.87 -13.01 11.98
CA LYS A 251 -9.91 -12.61 13.04
C LYS A 251 -8.48 -13.12 12.77
N THR A 252 -8.31 -14.16 12.01
CA THR A 252 -7.08 -14.92 11.77
C THR A 252 -6.41 -15.46 13.06
N ASP A 253 -5.38 -16.28 12.91
CA ASP A 253 -4.54 -16.76 14.01
C ASP A 253 -3.78 -15.63 14.75
N GLN A 254 -3.62 -14.47 14.09
CA GLN A 254 -2.92 -13.30 14.65
C GLN A 254 -3.78 -12.46 15.61
N TRP A 255 -5.06 -12.83 15.83
CA TRP A 255 -5.99 -12.08 16.67
C TRP A 255 -5.50 -11.86 18.11
N HIS A 256 -4.73 -12.79 18.63
CA HIS A 256 -4.14 -12.69 19.97
C HIS A 256 -3.18 -11.51 20.15
N ALA A 257 -2.65 -10.96 19.03
CA ALA A 257 -1.76 -9.81 19.01
C ALA A 257 -2.48 -8.48 18.71
N ALA A 258 -3.80 -8.51 18.47
CA ALA A 258 -4.60 -7.31 18.25
C ALA A 258 -4.63 -6.43 19.49
N SER A 259 -4.43 -5.12 19.31
CA SER A 259 -4.61 -4.15 20.37
C SER A 259 -6.09 -3.96 20.73
N LEU A 260 -6.37 -3.35 21.88
CA LEU A 260 -7.75 -3.11 22.33
C LEU A 260 -8.53 -2.21 21.34
N GLU A 261 -7.90 -1.21 20.76
CA GLU A 261 -8.53 -0.35 19.75
C GLU A 261 -8.87 -1.13 18.48
N THR A 262 -8.05 -2.10 18.07
CA THR A 262 -8.33 -2.97 16.93
C THR A 262 -9.52 -3.91 17.21
N VAL A 263 -9.59 -4.49 18.41
CA VAL A 263 -10.75 -5.29 18.82
C VAL A 263 -12.02 -4.43 18.78
N LYS A 264 -11.98 -3.26 19.40
CA LYS A 264 -13.11 -2.33 19.44
C LYS A 264 -13.55 -1.87 18.04
N MET A 265 -12.60 -1.66 17.14
CA MET A 265 -12.89 -1.33 15.73
C MET A 265 -13.74 -2.42 15.07
N ILE A 266 -13.34 -3.67 15.19
CA ILE A 266 -14.09 -4.79 14.60
C ILE A 266 -15.50 -4.93 15.22
N ASP A 267 -15.63 -4.76 16.53
CA ASP A 267 -16.94 -4.81 17.21
C ASP A 267 -17.86 -3.67 16.74
N ILE A 268 -17.32 -2.47 16.56
CA ILE A 268 -18.07 -1.33 15.99
C ILE A 268 -18.48 -1.62 14.54
N CYS A 269 -17.58 -2.12 13.72
CA CYS A 269 -17.92 -2.51 12.34
C CYS A 269 -19.04 -3.54 12.31
N HIS A 270 -18.98 -4.56 13.18
CA HIS A 270 -20.04 -5.56 13.31
C HIS A 270 -21.40 -4.89 13.60
N THR A 271 -21.44 -4.01 14.57
CA THR A 271 -22.67 -3.31 14.98
C THR A 271 -23.22 -2.46 13.85
N VAL A 272 -22.41 -1.56 13.27
CA VAL A 272 -22.83 -0.65 12.20
C VAL A 272 -23.36 -1.39 10.98
N LEU A 273 -22.65 -2.43 10.56
CA LEU A 273 -23.03 -3.22 9.38
C LEU A 273 -24.31 -4.03 9.64
N THR A 274 -24.51 -4.52 10.87
CA THR A 274 -25.75 -5.18 11.27
C THR A 274 -26.93 -4.20 11.27
N ASP A 275 -26.76 -3.00 11.82
CA ASP A 275 -27.79 -1.96 11.90
C ASP A 275 -28.29 -1.51 10.52
N VAL A 276 -27.41 -1.49 9.52
CA VAL A 276 -27.81 -1.22 8.12
C VAL A 276 -28.32 -2.48 7.39
N GLY A 277 -28.50 -3.60 8.08
CA GLY A 277 -29.10 -4.82 7.57
C GLY A 277 -28.19 -5.61 6.63
N VAL A 278 -26.89 -5.64 6.89
CA VAL A 278 -25.92 -6.50 6.19
C VAL A 278 -25.88 -7.88 6.84
N SER A 279 -25.78 -8.93 6.03
CA SER A 279 -25.50 -10.27 6.54
C SER A 279 -24.04 -10.40 6.92
N ILE A 280 -23.77 -10.64 8.20
CA ILE A 280 -22.43 -10.84 8.74
C ILE A 280 -22.27 -12.28 9.18
N THR A 281 -21.13 -12.87 8.83
CA THR A 281 -20.75 -14.23 9.24
C THR A 281 -19.35 -14.17 9.88
N GLU A 282 -19.19 -14.75 11.05
CA GLU A 282 -17.84 -14.98 11.61
C GLU A 282 -17.18 -16.12 10.81
N ILE A 283 -15.96 -15.88 10.34
CA ILE A 283 -15.18 -16.82 9.53
C ILE A 283 -13.98 -17.31 10.34
N ASP A 284 -14.05 -18.55 10.76
CA ASP A 284 -12.92 -19.25 11.35
C ASP A 284 -12.16 -19.99 10.26
N LEU A 285 -10.88 -19.62 10.07
CA LEU A 285 -10.04 -20.26 9.08
C LEU A 285 -9.59 -21.64 9.57
N PRO A 286 -9.76 -22.71 8.78
CA PRO A 286 -9.33 -24.04 9.20
C PRO A 286 -7.81 -24.18 9.25
N ALA A 287 -7.33 -25.24 9.91
CA ALA A 287 -5.92 -25.52 10.22
C ALA A 287 -4.91 -25.34 9.05
N PRO A 288 -5.23 -25.61 7.78
CA PRO A 288 -4.29 -25.34 6.68
C PRO A 288 -3.79 -23.89 6.62
N PHE A 289 -4.61 -22.90 7.03
CA PHE A 289 -4.18 -21.50 7.02
C PHE A 289 -3.14 -21.18 8.10
N THR A 290 -3.29 -21.76 9.29
CA THR A 290 -2.26 -21.64 10.35
C THR A 290 -0.97 -22.32 9.89
N LYS A 291 -1.07 -23.53 9.34
CA LYS A 291 0.09 -24.30 8.87
C LYS A 291 0.91 -23.54 7.81
N VAL A 292 0.25 -22.94 6.80
CA VAL A 292 0.99 -22.18 5.78
C VAL A 292 1.64 -20.91 6.35
N MET A 293 1.10 -20.34 7.41
CA MET A 293 1.69 -19.17 8.07
C MET A 293 2.83 -19.51 9.02
N GLU A 294 2.81 -20.70 9.62
CA GLU A 294 3.90 -21.16 10.50
C GLU A 294 5.18 -21.48 9.74
N LYS A 295 5.09 -21.93 8.46
CA LYS A 295 6.26 -22.39 7.72
C LYS A 295 6.27 -21.97 6.25
N ALA A 296 5.26 -22.30 5.45
CA ALA A 296 5.27 -22.16 4.01
C ALA A 296 5.50 -20.71 3.54
N PHE A 297 4.95 -19.72 4.24
CA PHE A 297 5.16 -18.31 3.93
C PHE A 297 6.65 -17.93 4.00
N ASP A 298 7.35 -18.38 5.04
CA ASP A 298 8.78 -18.10 5.21
C ASP A 298 9.64 -18.90 4.23
N ASP A 299 9.32 -20.16 3.99
CA ASP A 299 10.01 -21.00 3.02
C ASP A 299 9.96 -20.36 1.61
N ILE A 300 8.80 -19.88 1.18
CA ILE A 300 8.65 -19.21 -0.11
C ILE A 300 9.43 -17.89 -0.15
N ARG A 301 9.14 -16.98 0.78
CA ARG A 301 9.68 -15.62 0.71
C ARG A 301 11.19 -15.53 0.93
N LEU A 302 11.75 -16.41 1.79
CA LEU A 302 13.16 -16.38 2.10
C LEU A 302 13.98 -17.12 1.05
N TRP A 303 13.48 -18.23 0.50
CA TRP A 303 14.08 -18.88 -0.67
C TRP A 303 14.17 -17.93 -1.85
N GLU A 304 13.08 -17.29 -2.23
CA GLU A 304 13.06 -16.33 -3.34
C GLU A 304 13.91 -15.10 -3.07
N LEU A 305 13.95 -14.61 -1.82
CA LEU A 305 14.84 -13.51 -1.43
C LEU A 305 16.30 -13.91 -1.64
N PHE A 306 16.69 -15.11 -1.20
CA PHE A 306 18.05 -15.61 -1.35
C PHE A 306 18.46 -15.69 -2.83
N ILE A 307 17.61 -16.29 -3.66
CA ILE A 307 17.89 -16.40 -5.11
C ILE A 307 17.92 -15.02 -5.77
N ALA A 308 16.99 -14.14 -5.43
CA ALA A 308 16.91 -12.80 -6.03
C ALA A 308 18.13 -11.91 -5.69
N HIS A 309 18.85 -12.20 -4.61
CA HIS A 309 19.99 -11.41 -4.15
C HIS A 309 21.33 -12.18 -4.21
N GLU A 310 21.43 -13.23 -5.02
CA GLU A 310 22.61 -14.08 -5.09
C GLU A 310 23.90 -13.27 -5.35
N GLU A 311 23.87 -12.34 -6.30
CA GLU A 311 25.03 -11.48 -6.63
C GLU A 311 25.39 -10.51 -5.49
N GLU A 312 24.38 -9.88 -4.87
CA GLU A 312 24.60 -8.99 -3.73
C GLU A 312 25.11 -9.75 -2.51
N ILE A 313 24.60 -10.95 -2.24
CA ILE A 313 25.08 -11.82 -1.16
C ILE A 313 26.55 -12.18 -1.38
N LYS A 314 26.92 -12.54 -2.60
CA LYS A 314 28.28 -12.94 -2.94
C LYS A 314 29.30 -11.81 -2.78
N HIS A 315 28.93 -10.58 -3.13
CA HIS A 315 29.88 -9.47 -3.21
C HIS A 315 29.72 -8.44 -2.12
N HIS A 316 28.54 -8.29 -1.49
CA HIS A 316 28.18 -7.19 -0.61
C HIS A 316 27.56 -7.63 0.72
N LEU A 317 27.63 -8.91 1.10
CA LEU A 317 27.01 -9.43 2.33
C LEU A 317 27.35 -8.59 3.58
N HIS A 318 28.57 -8.06 3.67
CA HIS A 318 29.03 -7.25 4.81
C HIS A 318 28.38 -5.85 4.87
N GLU A 319 27.78 -5.39 3.78
CA GLU A 319 27.07 -4.11 3.66
C GLU A 319 25.57 -4.23 3.98
N PHE A 320 25.06 -5.46 4.07
CA PHE A 320 23.66 -5.70 4.42
C PHE A 320 23.35 -5.32 5.85
N SER A 321 22.09 -4.96 6.12
CA SER A 321 21.61 -4.79 7.48
C SER A 321 21.80 -6.06 8.32
N PRO A 322 21.93 -5.95 9.65
CA PRO A 322 22.06 -7.12 10.53
C PRO A 322 20.92 -8.13 10.36
N TRP A 323 19.71 -7.63 10.05
CA TRP A 323 18.57 -8.50 9.76
C TRP A 323 18.80 -9.35 8.51
N LEU A 324 19.18 -8.74 7.40
CA LEU A 324 19.38 -9.44 6.13
C LEU A 324 20.58 -10.41 6.20
N GLN A 325 21.66 -10.00 6.90
CA GLN A 325 22.78 -10.92 7.19
C GLN A 325 22.31 -12.14 8.00
N GLY A 326 21.41 -11.94 8.96
CA GLY A 326 20.80 -13.02 9.75
C GLY A 326 19.98 -13.96 8.87
N VAL A 327 19.18 -13.42 7.96
CA VAL A 327 18.38 -14.22 6.99
C VAL A 327 19.31 -15.06 6.10
N VAL A 328 20.36 -14.47 5.56
CA VAL A 328 21.30 -15.20 4.68
C VAL A 328 21.99 -16.36 5.41
N LYS A 329 22.34 -16.19 6.70
CA LYS A 329 22.93 -17.29 7.50
C LYS A 329 22.01 -18.51 7.66
N HIS A 330 20.71 -18.31 7.55
CA HIS A 330 19.71 -19.38 7.68
C HIS A 330 19.21 -19.87 6.31
N ALA A 331 19.67 -19.26 5.21
CA ALA A 331 19.19 -19.57 3.88
C ALA A 331 19.53 -21.01 3.41
N GLU A 332 20.62 -21.60 3.93
CA GLU A 332 21.03 -22.97 3.63
C GLU A 332 19.99 -24.04 4.03
N GLN A 333 19.06 -23.70 4.93
CA GLN A 333 17.97 -24.62 5.31
C GLN A 333 16.82 -24.66 4.30
N TYR A 334 16.76 -23.69 3.38
CA TYR A 334 15.74 -23.63 2.33
C TYR A 334 16.27 -24.32 1.07
N THR A 335 15.49 -25.24 0.52
CA THR A 335 15.84 -26.04 -0.66
C THR A 335 14.74 -25.94 -1.71
N ASP A 336 15.04 -26.34 -2.95
CA ASP A 336 14.02 -26.46 -4.00
C ASP A 336 12.86 -27.35 -3.57
N GLN A 337 13.14 -28.41 -2.80
CA GLN A 337 12.10 -29.30 -2.29
C GLN A 337 11.20 -28.59 -1.29
N THR A 338 11.77 -27.93 -0.25
CA THR A 338 10.97 -27.21 0.77
C THR A 338 10.17 -26.07 0.14
N TYR A 339 10.74 -25.40 -0.85
CA TYR A 339 10.06 -24.34 -1.62
C TYR A 339 8.87 -24.91 -2.42
N THR A 340 9.05 -26.03 -3.12
CA THR A 340 7.99 -26.67 -3.91
C THR A 340 6.85 -27.15 -3.01
N GLU A 341 7.16 -27.82 -1.90
CA GLU A 341 6.19 -28.26 -0.91
C GLU A 341 5.40 -27.10 -0.33
N ALA A 342 6.07 -25.96 -0.04
CA ALA A 342 5.44 -24.76 0.47
C ALA A 342 4.47 -24.11 -0.53
N LEU A 343 4.82 -24.11 -1.84
CA LEU A 343 3.91 -23.64 -2.89
C LEU A 343 2.66 -24.50 -3.02
N GLU A 344 2.79 -25.83 -2.91
CA GLU A 344 1.67 -26.77 -2.93
C GLU A 344 0.75 -26.59 -1.72
N GLU A 345 1.31 -26.46 -0.51
CA GLU A 345 0.55 -26.17 0.70
C GLU A 345 -0.23 -24.84 0.58
N ALA A 346 0.41 -23.79 0.05
CA ALA A 346 -0.24 -22.50 -0.19
C ALA A 346 -1.38 -22.61 -1.20
N GLU A 347 -1.25 -23.41 -2.27
CA GLU A 347 -2.32 -23.63 -3.25
C GLU A 347 -3.49 -24.41 -2.64
N GLY A 348 -3.21 -25.36 -1.76
CA GLY A 348 -4.23 -26.03 -0.97
C GLY A 348 -5.08 -25.04 -0.14
N ALA A 349 -4.43 -24.12 0.57
CA ALA A 349 -5.11 -23.07 1.34
C ALA A 349 -5.89 -22.10 0.45
N ARG A 350 -5.36 -21.69 -0.71
CA ARG A 350 -6.08 -20.86 -1.70
C ARG A 350 -7.35 -21.54 -2.20
N SER A 351 -7.31 -22.85 -2.42
CA SER A 351 -8.48 -23.63 -2.84
C SER A 351 -9.59 -23.60 -1.80
N ILE A 352 -9.25 -23.72 -0.52
CA ILE A 352 -10.20 -23.59 0.58
C ILE A 352 -10.77 -22.17 0.66
N LEU A 353 -9.92 -21.14 0.49
CA LEU A 353 -10.36 -19.75 0.52
C LEU A 353 -11.37 -19.43 -0.60
N ARG A 354 -11.18 -20.01 -1.80
CA ARG A 354 -12.17 -19.87 -2.88
C ARG A 354 -13.56 -20.38 -2.47
N VAL A 355 -13.63 -21.50 -1.74
CA VAL A 355 -14.89 -22.02 -1.20
C VAL A 355 -15.49 -21.10 -0.14
N ILE A 356 -14.67 -20.54 0.75
CA ILE A 356 -15.14 -19.56 1.74
C ILE A 356 -15.81 -18.37 1.05
N PHE A 357 -15.24 -17.86 -0.03
CA PHE A 357 -15.82 -16.74 -0.81
C PHE A 357 -17.11 -17.08 -1.59
N GLU A 358 -17.56 -18.33 -1.64
CA GLU A 358 -18.90 -18.65 -2.14
C GLU A 358 -19.99 -18.18 -1.16
N SER A 359 -19.69 -18.12 0.13
CA SER A 359 -20.63 -17.70 1.19
C SER A 359 -20.62 -16.20 1.48
N VAL A 360 -19.53 -15.50 1.19
CA VAL A 360 -19.32 -14.06 1.47
C VAL A 360 -18.76 -13.34 0.24
N ASP A 361 -19.05 -12.05 0.11
CA ASP A 361 -18.56 -11.24 -1.00
C ASP A 361 -17.19 -10.62 -0.67
N VAL A 362 -16.94 -10.29 0.61
CA VAL A 362 -15.68 -9.81 1.14
C VAL A 362 -15.49 -10.27 2.58
N LEU A 363 -14.22 -10.30 3.01
CA LEU A 363 -13.85 -10.42 4.41
C LEU A 363 -13.41 -9.06 4.95
N ILE A 364 -13.64 -8.81 6.23
CA ILE A 364 -13.02 -7.70 6.97
C ILE A 364 -12.10 -8.25 8.06
N THR A 365 -10.97 -7.58 8.22
CA THR A 365 -9.90 -7.93 9.15
C THR A 365 -9.10 -6.66 9.48
N PRO A 366 -8.29 -6.63 10.54
CA PRO A 366 -7.47 -5.46 10.81
C PRO A 366 -6.42 -5.18 9.73
N GLY A 367 -6.16 -3.90 9.43
CA GLY A 367 -5.06 -3.47 8.55
C GLY A 367 -3.69 -3.48 9.24
N ALA A 368 -3.68 -3.33 10.57
CA ALA A 368 -2.49 -3.38 11.42
C ALA A 368 -2.90 -3.90 12.81
N LEU A 369 -1.91 -4.12 13.71
CA LEU A 369 -2.18 -4.59 15.08
C LEU A 369 -2.92 -3.56 15.94
N GLY A 370 -2.77 -2.28 15.64
CA GLY A 370 -3.31 -1.13 16.36
C GLY A 370 -2.79 0.16 15.76
N GLU A 371 -2.70 1.20 16.58
CA GLU A 371 -2.04 2.46 16.22
C GLU A 371 -0.55 2.26 15.87
N ALA A 372 0.04 3.24 15.22
CA ALA A 372 1.45 3.23 14.86
C ALA A 372 2.35 3.01 16.08
N PRO A 373 3.25 2.02 16.08
CA PRO A 373 4.10 1.72 17.22
C PRO A 373 5.22 2.75 17.38
N THR A 374 5.67 2.96 18.64
CA THR A 374 6.80 3.83 18.99
C THR A 374 8.16 3.20 18.70
N ASN A 375 8.21 1.92 18.39
CA ASN A 375 9.45 1.24 18.04
C ASN A 375 9.88 1.59 16.61
N LEU A 376 10.80 2.52 16.48
CA LEU A 376 11.39 2.92 15.19
C LEU A 376 12.47 1.95 14.68
N LYS A 377 12.91 0.99 15.49
CA LYS A 377 14.01 0.07 15.15
C LYS A 377 13.55 -1.28 14.61
N GLY A 378 12.25 -1.50 14.53
CA GLY A 378 11.69 -2.76 14.02
C GLY A 378 10.16 -2.72 13.96
N MET A 379 9.60 -3.69 13.26
CA MET A 379 8.16 -3.90 13.22
C MET A 379 7.81 -5.19 13.96
N PRO A 380 6.62 -5.27 14.57
CA PRO A 380 6.15 -6.52 15.13
C PRO A 380 6.18 -7.66 14.09
N VAL A 381 6.58 -8.85 14.52
CA VAL A 381 6.57 -10.06 13.67
C VAL A 381 5.13 -10.40 13.28
N ASN A 382 4.22 -10.34 14.25
CA ASN A 382 2.80 -10.58 14.02
C ASN A 382 2.20 -9.49 13.13
N ASN A 383 1.35 -9.88 12.20
CA ASN A 383 0.58 -8.95 11.37
C ASN A 383 -0.58 -9.67 10.68
N PHE A 384 -1.59 -8.90 10.32
CA PHE A 384 -2.80 -9.39 9.66
C PHE A 384 -2.72 -9.47 8.13
N ASN A 385 -1.53 -9.25 7.53
CA ASN A 385 -1.44 -9.02 6.07
C ASN A 385 -0.74 -10.16 5.32
N ASN A 386 0.22 -10.85 5.95
CA ASN A 386 1.03 -11.90 5.31
C ASN A 386 0.16 -12.95 4.64
N LEU A 387 -0.84 -13.43 5.37
CA LEU A 387 -1.79 -14.44 4.89
C LEU A 387 -2.44 -14.01 3.58
N TRP A 388 -2.98 -12.81 3.51
CA TRP A 388 -3.72 -12.33 2.34
C TRP A 388 -2.83 -12.10 1.12
N THR A 389 -1.54 -11.82 1.33
CA THR A 389 -0.58 -11.79 0.22
C THR A 389 -0.32 -13.19 -0.30
N LEU A 390 -0.08 -14.16 0.59
CA LEU A 390 0.11 -15.56 0.22
C LEU A 390 -1.13 -16.17 -0.46
N MET A 391 -2.32 -15.71 -0.07
CA MET A 391 -3.60 -16.15 -0.65
C MET A 391 -3.93 -15.50 -2.01
N TYR A 392 -3.10 -14.59 -2.52
CA TYR A 392 -3.25 -13.96 -3.85
C TYR A 392 -4.47 -13.04 -4.02
N VAL A 393 -5.15 -12.71 -2.95
CA VAL A 393 -6.41 -11.95 -2.94
C VAL A 393 -6.17 -10.43 -2.91
N PRO A 394 -7.07 -9.61 -3.49
CA PRO A 394 -6.99 -8.16 -3.38
C PRO A 394 -7.33 -7.69 -1.96
N CYS A 395 -6.64 -6.64 -1.51
CA CYS A 395 -6.88 -6.03 -0.20
C CYS A 395 -6.99 -4.51 -0.33
N VAL A 396 -7.89 -3.91 0.44
CA VAL A 396 -8.07 -2.44 0.52
C VAL A 396 -8.02 -2.03 1.98
N ASN A 397 -7.18 -1.05 2.33
CA ASN A 397 -7.20 -0.41 3.64
C ASN A 397 -8.11 0.80 3.63
N LEU A 398 -9.01 0.86 4.61
CA LEU A 398 -9.83 2.02 4.94
C LEU A 398 -9.27 2.69 6.20
N PRO A 399 -8.91 3.99 6.16
CA PRO A 399 -8.43 4.72 7.34
C PRO A 399 -9.60 5.19 8.23
N ALA A 400 -10.52 4.26 8.56
CA ALA A 400 -11.84 4.57 9.05
C ALA A 400 -11.90 5.02 10.52
N PHE A 401 -10.88 4.73 11.32
CA PHE A 401 -10.94 4.93 12.78
C PHE A 401 -9.68 5.58 13.34
N THR A 402 -9.83 6.13 14.56
CA THR A 402 -8.70 6.58 15.38
C THR A 402 -8.72 5.93 16.75
N GLY A 403 -7.53 5.60 17.25
CA GLY A 403 -7.32 4.99 18.56
C GLY A 403 -7.19 6.00 19.71
N PRO A 404 -6.74 5.54 20.89
CA PRO A 404 -6.70 6.36 22.12
C PRO A 404 -5.69 7.52 22.06
N ASN A 405 -4.66 7.43 21.21
CA ASN A 405 -3.70 8.52 21.00
C ASN A 405 -4.07 9.40 19.80
N ASN A 406 -5.30 9.31 19.31
CA ASN A 406 -5.80 10.02 18.13
C ASN A 406 -4.99 9.71 16.85
N LEU A 407 -4.46 8.48 16.76
CA LEU A 407 -3.72 7.98 15.60
C LEU A 407 -4.59 7.01 14.78
N PRO A 408 -4.28 6.83 13.49
CA PRO A 408 -5.07 5.97 12.63
C PRO A 408 -5.13 4.51 13.09
N VAL A 409 -6.32 3.90 12.94
CA VAL A 409 -6.57 2.46 13.05
C VAL A 409 -7.29 2.03 11.77
N GLY A 410 -6.61 1.24 10.94
CA GLY A 410 -7.10 0.87 9.61
C GLY A 410 -7.90 -0.43 9.60
N LEU A 411 -9.04 -0.41 8.89
CA LEU A 411 -9.84 -1.58 8.56
C LEU A 411 -9.38 -2.13 7.20
N GLN A 412 -9.10 -3.44 7.11
CA GLN A 412 -8.76 -4.10 5.86
C GLN A 412 -9.97 -4.83 5.28
N VAL A 413 -10.31 -4.55 4.04
CA VAL A 413 -11.29 -5.28 3.23
C VAL A 413 -10.54 -6.21 2.29
N VAL A 414 -10.89 -7.50 2.31
CA VAL A 414 -10.26 -8.56 1.52
C VAL A 414 -11.31 -9.15 0.60
N GLY A 415 -11.07 -9.13 -0.71
CA GLY A 415 -11.99 -9.68 -1.71
C GLY A 415 -11.52 -10.99 -2.32
N PRO A 416 -12.35 -11.67 -3.12
CA PRO A 416 -11.94 -12.85 -3.87
C PRO A 416 -10.84 -12.52 -4.89
N GLN A 417 -9.96 -13.48 -5.15
CA GLN A 417 -8.93 -13.35 -6.19
C GLN A 417 -9.55 -12.95 -7.54
N ASP A 418 -8.88 -12.05 -8.26
CA ASP A 418 -9.28 -11.50 -9.58
C ASP A 418 -10.63 -10.75 -9.58
N LYS A 419 -11.11 -10.35 -8.38
CA LYS A 419 -12.29 -9.49 -8.22
C LYS A 419 -11.95 -8.10 -7.72
N ASP A 420 -10.84 -7.55 -8.18
CA ASP A 420 -10.22 -6.31 -7.69
C ASP A 420 -11.18 -5.11 -7.72
N ARG A 421 -11.82 -4.83 -8.86
CA ARG A 421 -12.82 -3.76 -8.95
C ARG A 421 -13.98 -3.98 -7.99
N ARG A 422 -14.48 -5.21 -7.90
CA ARG A 422 -15.58 -5.54 -6.97
C ARG A 422 -15.17 -5.32 -5.52
N THR A 423 -13.92 -5.65 -5.17
CA THR A 423 -13.37 -5.39 -3.82
C THR A 423 -13.32 -3.90 -3.52
N LEU A 424 -12.87 -3.07 -4.47
CA LEU A 424 -12.87 -1.61 -4.32
C LEU A 424 -14.29 -1.04 -4.20
N GLU A 425 -15.27 -1.56 -4.95
CA GLU A 425 -16.70 -1.18 -4.83
C GLU A 425 -17.24 -1.50 -3.44
N MET A 426 -16.92 -2.67 -2.88
CA MET A 426 -17.36 -3.04 -1.54
C MET A 426 -16.66 -2.20 -0.46
N ALA A 427 -15.36 -1.94 -0.62
CA ALA A 427 -14.61 -1.05 0.26
C ALA A 427 -15.19 0.38 0.24
N HIS A 428 -15.52 0.91 -0.94
CA HIS A 428 -16.15 2.22 -1.10
C HIS A 428 -17.54 2.27 -0.43
N TRP A 429 -18.36 1.24 -0.63
CA TRP A 429 -19.66 1.13 0.02
C TRP A 429 -19.52 1.11 1.55
N MET A 430 -18.56 0.36 2.10
CA MET A 430 -18.32 0.30 3.55
C MET A 430 -17.83 1.65 4.09
N ASP A 431 -16.94 2.31 3.38
CA ASP A 431 -16.41 3.63 3.73
C ASP A 431 -17.54 4.67 3.85
N GLN A 432 -18.44 4.71 2.88
CA GLN A 432 -19.62 5.55 2.90
C GLN A 432 -20.55 5.18 4.06
N THR A 433 -20.83 3.89 4.27
CA THR A 433 -21.71 3.41 5.33
C THR A 433 -21.20 3.81 6.72
N ILE A 434 -19.91 3.67 6.98
CA ILE A 434 -19.28 4.09 8.24
C ILE A 434 -19.39 5.60 8.40
N THR A 435 -19.07 6.36 7.35
CA THR A 435 -19.14 7.83 7.36
C THR A 435 -20.57 8.33 7.62
N GLU A 436 -21.55 7.78 6.95
CA GLU A 436 -22.98 8.15 7.12
C GLU A 436 -23.49 7.81 8.52
N HIS A 437 -23.12 6.63 9.05
CA HIS A 437 -23.58 6.19 10.39
C HIS A 437 -23.08 7.11 11.51
N PHE A 438 -21.81 7.53 11.45
CA PHE A 438 -21.23 8.37 12.53
C PHE A 438 -21.26 9.86 12.25
N GLY A 439 -21.49 10.30 11.01
CA GLY A 439 -21.44 11.70 10.60
C GLY A 439 -20.04 12.33 10.75
N THR A 440 -19.02 11.53 11.06
CA THR A 440 -17.61 11.94 11.18
C THR A 440 -16.70 10.84 10.65
N TYR A 441 -15.59 11.27 10.07
CA TYR A 441 -14.60 10.35 9.54
C TYR A 441 -13.19 10.93 9.68
N PRO A 442 -12.22 10.20 10.16
CA PRO A 442 -12.35 8.87 10.79
C PRO A 442 -13.09 8.90 12.12
N VAL A 443 -13.63 7.73 12.50
CA VAL A 443 -14.43 7.58 13.72
C VAL A 443 -13.53 7.43 14.95
N PRO A 444 -13.66 8.29 16.00
CA PRO A 444 -12.93 8.09 17.24
C PRO A 444 -13.43 6.83 17.97
N LEU A 445 -12.54 5.88 18.27
CA LEU A 445 -12.85 4.68 19.03
C LEU A 445 -12.98 4.95 20.54
N TYR A 446 -12.39 6.05 21.00
CA TYR A 446 -12.40 6.50 22.37
C TYR A 446 -12.78 7.99 22.38
N SER A 447 -14.02 8.29 22.66
CA SER A 447 -14.56 9.63 22.87
C SER A 447 -14.78 9.88 24.36
#